data_62869bab680fd12610539c3aa63bdb53
#
_entry.id   62869bab680fd12610539c3aa63bdb53
#
_cell.length_a   1.000
_cell.length_b   1.000
_cell.length_c   1.000
_cell.angle_alpha   90.00
_cell.angle_beta   90.00
_cell.angle_gamma   90.00
#
_symmetry.space_group_name_H-M   'P 1'
#
loop_
_entity.id
_entity.type
_entity.pdbx_description
1 polymer ?
#
loop_
_entity_poly.entity_id
_entity_poly.type
_entity_poly.pdbx_seq_one_letter_code
_entity_poly.pdbx_strand_id
1 'polypeptide(L)'
;MAPARRDLPTPALVVDLDVLEHNLAVAQQLADAHRVGLRPHAKTHKCAEIARRQLALGARGICVAKLGEAEALAAAGIDRLLVTSPVHPGWTDRLAALCAGGVDLSVVVDSAASVNALPEASELGVLVDVDVGLHRTGVVDAVVAAELATRVGDRFRGVQGYGGHWQHLADPAERAAAVAHGMSLLTAATRAIEAAGLPVGLRTGAGTGTLPHDLELGVLDDLQLGSYVFMDREYADALAGEDRPFRQSLFVDTAVISANHAGFATTDAGLKALATDAGLPTVAGHSDAGYRWFGDEQGLVSGTWQVGDRLALVPPHCDPTVDKYDAIHVVRGDAVVDVWPVTARGRSA
;
A
#
# COMPACT_ATOMS: atom_id res chain seq x y z
N MET A 1 -15.95 16.35 -26.12
CA MET A 1 -16.20 16.54 -24.69
C MET A 1 -15.58 15.34 -23.98
N ALA A 2 -14.96 15.55 -22.81
CA ALA A 2 -14.52 14.41 -21.99
C ALA A 2 -15.75 13.55 -21.63
N PRO A 3 -15.62 12.21 -21.56
CA PRO A 3 -16.73 11.34 -21.16
C PRO A 3 -17.14 11.65 -19.72
N ALA A 4 -18.42 11.51 -19.40
CA ALA A 4 -18.88 11.66 -18.03
C ALA A 4 -18.67 10.34 -17.26
N ARG A 5 -18.43 10.43 -15.93
CA ARG A 5 -18.29 9.27 -15.05
C ARG A 5 -19.47 8.30 -15.20
N ARG A 6 -20.68 8.83 -15.28
CA ARG A 6 -21.89 8.02 -15.45
C ARG A 6 -21.93 7.22 -16.76
N ASP A 7 -21.13 7.58 -17.77
CA ASP A 7 -21.10 6.90 -19.07
C ASP A 7 -20.02 5.81 -19.15
N LEU A 8 -19.23 5.62 -18.08
CA LEU A 8 -18.22 4.55 -18.01
C LEU A 8 -18.89 3.17 -18.08
N PRO A 9 -18.34 2.22 -18.82
CA PRO A 9 -18.75 0.83 -18.71
C PRO A 9 -18.46 0.32 -17.28
N THR A 10 -19.43 -0.41 -16.69
CA THR A 10 -19.30 -0.94 -15.33
C THR A 10 -19.12 -2.46 -15.34
N PRO A 11 -18.53 -3.04 -14.28
CA PRO A 11 -17.92 -2.35 -13.14
C PRO A 11 -16.64 -1.65 -13.53
N ALA A 12 -16.39 -0.44 -12.96
CA ALA A 12 -15.23 0.38 -13.27
C ALA A 12 -14.51 0.82 -12.01
N LEU A 13 -13.17 0.70 -11.99
CA LEU A 13 -12.34 1.26 -10.92
C LEU A 13 -12.14 2.76 -11.17
N VAL A 14 -12.56 3.56 -10.20
CA VAL A 14 -12.59 5.03 -10.32
C VAL A 14 -11.85 5.67 -9.16
N VAL A 15 -11.05 6.69 -9.44
CA VAL A 15 -10.42 7.53 -8.42
C VAL A 15 -10.87 8.98 -8.56
N ASP A 16 -11.26 9.59 -7.45
CA ASP A 16 -11.48 11.04 -7.35
C ASP A 16 -10.12 11.73 -7.25
N LEU A 17 -9.77 12.50 -8.30
CA LEU A 17 -8.46 13.11 -8.42
C LEU A 17 -8.22 14.18 -7.36
N ASP A 18 -9.22 15.01 -7.05
CA ASP A 18 -9.04 16.08 -6.07
C ASP A 18 -8.80 15.51 -4.67
N VAL A 19 -9.48 14.42 -4.33
CA VAL A 19 -9.30 13.71 -3.05
C VAL A 19 -7.96 12.97 -3.03
N LEU A 20 -7.57 12.31 -4.11
CA LEU A 20 -6.26 11.67 -4.24
C LEU A 20 -5.13 12.69 -4.04
N GLU A 21 -5.17 13.83 -4.76
CA GLU A 21 -4.17 14.89 -4.66
C GLU A 21 -4.11 15.48 -3.22
N HIS A 22 -5.27 15.63 -2.56
CA HIS A 22 -5.32 16.00 -1.15
C HIS A 22 -4.59 14.97 -0.27
N ASN A 23 -4.87 13.69 -0.42
CA ASN A 23 -4.25 12.64 0.38
C ASN A 23 -2.72 12.60 0.19
N LEU A 24 -2.26 12.71 -1.07
CA LEU A 24 -0.84 12.75 -1.38
C LEU A 24 -0.14 13.96 -0.72
N ALA A 25 -0.74 15.13 -0.84
CA ALA A 25 -0.19 16.36 -0.27
C ALA A 25 -0.14 16.32 1.27
N VAL A 26 -1.20 15.84 1.91
CA VAL A 26 -1.28 15.74 3.37
C VAL A 26 -0.23 14.76 3.91
N ALA A 27 -0.05 13.60 3.28
CA ALA A 27 0.97 12.63 3.72
C ALA A 27 2.38 13.23 3.65
N GLN A 28 2.71 13.94 2.57
CA GLN A 28 4.01 14.61 2.44
C GLN A 28 4.19 15.73 3.47
N GLN A 29 3.15 16.57 3.66
CA GLN A 29 3.20 17.64 4.66
C GLN A 29 3.40 17.12 6.08
N LEU A 30 2.76 16.00 6.45
CA LEU A 30 2.94 15.38 7.76
C LEU A 30 4.37 14.83 7.91
N ALA A 31 4.91 14.18 6.89
CA ALA A 31 6.29 13.70 6.89
C ALA A 31 7.28 14.87 7.05
N ASP A 32 7.12 15.96 6.28
CA ASP A 32 7.96 17.14 6.33
C ASP A 32 7.90 17.85 7.70
N ALA A 33 6.69 17.98 8.28
CA ALA A 33 6.49 18.60 9.58
C ALA A 33 7.22 17.85 10.70
N HIS A 34 7.31 16.51 10.60
CA HIS A 34 8.01 15.67 11.56
C HIS A 34 9.46 15.36 11.15
N ARG A 35 9.94 15.92 10.03
CA ARG A 35 11.31 15.73 9.49
C ARG A 35 11.66 14.26 9.21
N VAL A 36 10.68 13.47 8.82
CA VAL A 36 10.84 12.09 8.37
C VAL A 36 10.66 12.01 6.86
N GLY A 37 11.21 10.99 6.22
CA GLY A 37 10.98 10.74 4.80
C GLY A 37 9.65 10.05 4.56
N LEU A 38 9.15 10.19 3.33
CA LEU A 38 8.04 9.38 2.83
C LEU A 38 8.58 8.49 1.70
N ARG A 39 8.35 7.18 1.82
CA ARG A 39 8.65 6.16 0.80
C ARG A 39 7.38 5.31 0.59
N PRO A 40 6.39 5.84 -0.14
CA PRO A 40 5.06 5.24 -0.21
C PRO A 40 5.09 3.82 -0.78
N HIS A 41 4.16 2.98 -0.34
CA HIS A 41 4.08 1.59 -0.76
C HIS A 41 3.14 1.40 -1.95
N ALA A 42 3.71 1.17 -3.13
CA ALA A 42 2.97 1.03 -4.39
C ALA A 42 2.15 -0.27 -4.50
N LYS A 43 2.29 -1.24 -3.59
CA LYS A 43 1.45 -2.46 -3.59
C LYS A 43 -0.06 -2.13 -3.59
N THR A 44 -0.43 -1.00 -2.99
CA THR A 44 -1.81 -0.53 -2.89
C THR A 44 -2.36 -0.07 -4.24
N HIS A 45 -1.59 0.70 -4.99
CA HIS A 45 -2.09 1.28 -6.24
C HIS A 45 -1.52 0.66 -7.51
N LYS A 46 -0.33 0.04 -7.45
CA LYS A 46 0.35 -0.61 -8.60
C LYS A 46 0.42 0.26 -9.86
N CYS A 47 0.36 1.58 -9.73
CA CYS A 47 0.22 2.56 -10.80
C CYS A 47 1.43 3.48 -10.83
N ALA A 48 2.15 3.52 -11.96
CA ALA A 48 3.32 4.36 -12.13
C ALA A 48 2.98 5.86 -12.10
N GLU A 49 1.78 6.26 -12.54
CA GLU A 49 1.37 7.67 -12.51
C GLU A 49 1.19 8.18 -11.09
N ILE A 50 0.60 7.38 -10.19
CA ILE A 50 0.50 7.72 -8.77
C ILE A 50 1.90 7.79 -8.14
N ALA A 51 2.79 6.82 -8.46
CA ALA A 51 4.18 6.85 -7.99
C ALA A 51 4.93 8.11 -8.43
N ARG A 52 4.77 8.57 -9.69
CA ARG A 52 5.37 9.83 -10.17
C ARG A 52 4.87 11.04 -9.38
N ARG A 53 3.57 11.10 -9.08
CA ARG A 53 2.97 12.19 -8.28
C ARG A 53 3.53 12.20 -6.86
N GLN A 54 3.69 11.04 -6.24
CA GLN A 54 4.33 10.91 -4.92
C GLN A 54 5.79 11.40 -4.94
N LEU A 55 6.57 10.99 -5.93
CA LEU A 55 7.95 11.44 -6.09
C LEU A 55 8.04 12.95 -6.38
N ALA A 56 7.14 13.49 -7.17
CA ALA A 56 7.07 14.93 -7.48
C ALA A 56 6.74 15.78 -6.24
N LEU A 57 6.02 15.24 -5.26
CA LEU A 57 5.73 15.89 -3.99
C LEU A 57 6.88 15.80 -2.98
N GLY A 58 7.91 14.99 -3.21
CA GLY A 58 9.08 14.90 -2.33
C GLY A 58 9.32 13.52 -1.71
N ALA A 59 8.56 12.49 -2.10
CA ALA A 59 8.83 11.13 -1.65
C ALA A 59 10.27 10.71 -2.03
N ARG A 60 10.99 10.07 -1.09
CA ARG A 60 12.39 9.67 -1.27
C ARG A 60 12.59 8.50 -2.22
N GLY A 61 11.53 7.76 -2.50
CA GLY A 61 11.48 6.60 -3.37
C GLY A 61 10.14 5.90 -3.22
N ILE A 62 9.98 4.71 -3.80
CA ILE A 62 8.76 3.93 -3.77
C ILE A 62 9.04 2.54 -3.21
N CYS A 63 8.23 2.07 -2.25
CA CYS A 63 8.23 0.70 -1.78
C CYS A 63 7.35 -0.18 -2.67
N VAL A 64 7.79 -1.42 -2.89
CA VAL A 64 7.04 -2.48 -3.55
C VAL A 64 7.12 -3.77 -2.73
N ALA A 65 6.09 -4.60 -2.79
CA ALA A 65 6.09 -5.86 -2.04
C ALA A 65 6.82 -6.99 -2.79
N LYS A 66 6.79 -6.95 -4.13
CA LYS A 66 7.30 -8.03 -4.99
C LYS A 66 8.27 -7.50 -6.03
N LEU A 67 9.22 -8.37 -6.42
CA LEU A 67 10.20 -8.01 -7.43
C LEU A 67 9.56 -7.70 -8.80
N GLY A 68 8.51 -8.45 -9.19
CA GLY A 68 7.78 -8.16 -10.41
C GLY A 68 7.10 -6.79 -10.41
N GLU A 69 6.71 -6.25 -9.25
CA GLU A 69 6.23 -4.87 -9.13
C GLU A 69 7.37 -3.88 -9.38
N ALA A 70 8.58 -4.15 -8.82
CA ALA A 70 9.76 -3.34 -9.05
C ALA A 70 10.11 -3.27 -10.54
N GLU A 71 10.14 -4.41 -11.22
CA GLU A 71 10.41 -4.49 -12.67
C GLU A 71 9.41 -3.70 -13.50
N ALA A 72 8.10 -3.84 -13.19
CA ALA A 72 7.06 -3.15 -13.93
C ALA A 72 7.12 -1.62 -13.73
N LEU A 73 7.38 -1.17 -12.50
CA LEU A 73 7.52 0.25 -12.19
C LEU A 73 8.82 0.83 -12.76
N ALA A 74 9.94 0.08 -12.69
CA ALA A 74 11.21 0.49 -13.30
C ALA A 74 11.08 0.65 -14.82
N ALA A 75 10.43 -0.30 -15.50
CA ALA A 75 10.12 -0.20 -16.93
C ALA A 75 9.25 1.01 -17.28
N ALA A 76 8.45 1.49 -16.33
CA ALA A 76 7.65 2.71 -16.44
C ALA A 76 8.40 3.99 -16.00
N GLY A 77 9.71 3.91 -15.71
CA GLY A 77 10.57 5.04 -15.38
C GLY A 77 10.57 5.44 -13.90
N ILE A 78 10.19 4.55 -13.00
CA ILE A 78 10.37 4.76 -11.55
C ILE A 78 11.70 4.13 -11.15
N ASP A 79 12.68 4.95 -10.82
CA ASP A 79 14.08 4.57 -10.67
C ASP A 79 14.59 4.46 -9.22
N ARG A 80 13.79 4.80 -8.22
CA ARG A 80 14.14 4.72 -6.79
C ARG A 80 13.17 3.76 -6.07
N LEU A 81 13.60 2.51 -5.86
CA LEU A 81 12.74 1.42 -5.41
C LEU A 81 13.30 0.71 -4.16
N LEU A 82 12.40 0.33 -3.25
CA LEU A 82 12.69 -0.57 -2.13
C LEU A 82 11.74 -1.79 -2.22
N VAL A 83 12.30 -2.98 -2.42
CA VAL A 83 11.54 -4.25 -2.34
C VAL A 83 11.47 -4.68 -0.88
N THR A 84 10.28 -4.72 -0.31
CA THR A 84 10.03 -4.90 1.12
C THR A 84 9.84 -6.36 1.54
N SER A 85 9.80 -7.32 0.61
CA SER A 85 9.83 -8.74 0.92
C SER A 85 11.26 -9.27 0.89
N PRO A 86 11.63 -10.21 1.79
CA PRO A 86 12.98 -10.76 1.83
C PRO A 86 13.40 -11.40 0.52
N VAL A 87 14.68 -11.17 0.14
CA VAL A 87 15.27 -11.75 -1.05
C VAL A 87 15.35 -13.27 -0.93
N HIS A 88 15.09 -13.97 -2.02
CA HIS A 88 15.29 -15.42 -2.14
C HIS A 88 16.08 -15.79 -3.42
N PRO A 89 16.65 -17.00 -3.50
CA PRO A 89 17.58 -17.37 -4.59
C PRO A 89 17.05 -17.19 -6.01
N GLY A 90 15.73 -17.30 -6.22
CA GLY A 90 15.10 -17.08 -7.52
C GLY A 90 15.11 -15.62 -8.02
N TRP A 91 15.59 -14.68 -7.22
CA TRP A 91 15.61 -13.24 -7.56
C TRP A 91 16.98 -12.71 -7.98
N THR A 92 18.07 -13.44 -7.76
CA THR A 92 19.46 -12.98 -7.93
C THR A 92 19.69 -12.32 -9.30
N ASP A 93 19.39 -13.01 -10.40
CA ASP A 93 19.62 -12.48 -11.76
C ASP A 93 18.72 -11.29 -12.09
N ARG A 94 17.47 -11.31 -11.62
CA ARG A 94 16.50 -10.24 -11.82
C ARG A 94 16.90 -8.96 -11.07
N LEU A 95 17.40 -9.09 -9.84
CA LEU A 95 17.96 -7.97 -9.08
C LEU A 95 19.20 -7.39 -9.77
N ALA A 96 20.10 -8.26 -10.25
CA ALA A 96 21.26 -7.84 -11.02
C ALA A 96 20.86 -7.05 -12.28
N ALA A 97 19.84 -7.49 -12.98
CA ALA A 97 19.33 -6.81 -14.17
C ALA A 97 18.74 -5.42 -13.86
N LEU A 98 18.01 -5.26 -12.76
CA LEU A 98 17.50 -3.96 -12.32
C LEU A 98 18.63 -2.99 -11.96
N CYS A 99 19.65 -3.44 -11.22
CA CYS A 99 20.83 -2.64 -10.89
C CYS A 99 21.56 -2.22 -12.17
N ALA A 100 21.85 -3.16 -13.07
CA ALA A 100 22.50 -2.86 -14.35
C ALA A 100 21.68 -1.91 -15.22
N GLY A 101 20.36 -1.87 -15.05
CA GLY A 101 19.43 -0.91 -15.69
C GLY A 101 19.47 0.48 -15.08
N GLY A 102 20.28 0.73 -14.05
CA GLY A 102 20.43 2.04 -13.39
C GLY A 102 19.35 2.37 -12.36
N VAL A 103 18.62 1.37 -11.86
CA VAL A 103 17.66 1.56 -10.78
C VAL A 103 18.40 1.71 -9.44
N ASP A 104 18.13 2.79 -8.71
CA ASP A 104 18.52 2.94 -7.30
C ASP A 104 17.65 1.99 -6.46
N LEU A 105 18.16 0.76 -6.32
CA LEU A 105 17.43 -0.35 -5.74
C LEU A 105 17.92 -0.65 -4.33
N SER A 106 16.94 -0.82 -3.44
CA SER A 106 17.17 -1.42 -2.13
C SER A 106 16.29 -2.66 -1.94
N VAL A 107 16.77 -3.60 -1.15
CA VAL A 107 16.09 -4.85 -0.81
C VAL A 107 16.19 -5.16 0.66
N VAL A 108 15.39 -6.10 1.16
CA VAL A 108 15.49 -6.56 2.55
C VAL A 108 15.97 -8.00 2.63
N VAL A 109 16.69 -8.31 3.72
CA VAL A 109 17.16 -9.67 4.07
C VAL A 109 16.76 -9.99 5.51
N ASP A 110 16.43 -11.25 5.80
CA ASP A 110 16.08 -11.75 7.12
C ASP A 110 16.79 -13.03 7.53
N SER A 111 17.68 -13.54 6.68
CA SER A 111 18.36 -14.80 6.87
C SER A 111 19.69 -14.86 6.13
N ALA A 112 20.55 -15.81 6.52
CA ALA A 112 21.77 -16.10 5.80
C ALA A 112 21.50 -16.51 4.34
N ALA A 113 20.37 -17.18 4.08
CA ALA A 113 19.99 -17.58 2.74
C ALA A 113 19.63 -16.38 1.86
N SER A 114 18.90 -15.40 2.39
CA SER A 114 18.59 -14.18 1.66
C SER A 114 19.82 -13.31 1.40
N VAL A 115 20.79 -13.26 2.33
CA VAL A 115 22.08 -12.59 2.09
C VAL A 115 22.89 -13.29 0.99
N ASN A 116 22.93 -14.63 1.00
CA ASN A 116 23.64 -15.41 -0.02
C ASN A 116 23.01 -15.32 -1.43
N ALA A 117 21.74 -14.95 -1.50
CA ALA A 117 21.00 -14.75 -2.76
C ALA A 117 21.18 -13.34 -3.36
N LEU A 118 21.86 -12.43 -2.69
CA LEU A 118 22.15 -11.10 -3.22
C LEU A 118 23.08 -11.20 -4.43
N PRO A 119 22.83 -10.46 -5.52
CA PRO A 119 23.76 -10.41 -6.66
C PRO A 119 25.06 -9.68 -6.29
N GLU A 120 26.10 -9.86 -7.09
CA GLU A 120 27.33 -9.07 -7.01
C GLU A 120 27.11 -7.68 -7.66
N ALA A 121 26.39 -6.81 -6.96
CA ALA A 121 26.10 -5.44 -7.36
C ALA A 121 26.38 -4.52 -6.18
N SER A 122 27.41 -3.69 -6.28
CA SER A 122 27.90 -2.82 -5.18
C SER A 122 26.92 -1.71 -4.85
N GLU A 123 26.13 -1.26 -5.83
CA GLU A 123 25.13 -0.21 -5.72
C GLU A 123 23.85 -0.66 -5.04
N LEU A 124 23.59 -1.98 -4.96
CA LEU A 124 22.38 -2.52 -4.32
C LEU A 124 22.36 -2.22 -2.82
N GLY A 125 21.42 -1.41 -2.38
CA GLY A 125 21.18 -1.15 -0.97
C GLY A 125 20.51 -2.35 -0.27
N VAL A 126 20.93 -2.67 0.96
CA VAL A 126 20.37 -3.79 1.71
C VAL A 126 19.96 -3.36 3.11
N LEU A 127 18.74 -3.68 3.49
CA LEU A 127 18.24 -3.50 4.85
C LEU A 127 18.02 -4.88 5.51
N VAL A 128 18.18 -4.95 6.82
CA VAL A 128 17.76 -6.12 7.59
C VAL A 128 16.30 -5.94 7.97
N ASP A 129 15.46 -6.92 7.60
CA ASP A 129 14.07 -6.99 8.03
C ASP A 129 13.99 -7.50 9.47
N VAL A 130 13.28 -6.81 10.35
CA VAL A 130 13.12 -7.14 11.77
C VAL A 130 11.66 -7.49 12.03
N ASP A 131 11.43 -8.66 12.64
CA ASP A 131 10.09 -9.02 13.09
C ASP A 131 9.68 -8.16 14.29
N VAL A 132 8.76 -7.28 14.06
CA VAL A 132 8.20 -6.37 15.07
C VAL A 132 6.93 -6.94 15.74
N GLY A 133 6.73 -8.26 15.65
CA GLY A 133 5.62 -8.99 16.27
C GLY A 133 4.55 -9.47 15.28
N LEU A 134 4.73 -9.28 13.98
CA LEU A 134 3.84 -9.81 12.94
C LEU A 134 4.05 -11.31 12.70
N HIS A 135 5.25 -11.82 12.96
CA HIS A 135 5.66 -13.22 12.78
C HIS A 135 5.47 -13.73 11.34
N ARG A 136 5.65 -12.84 10.36
CA ARG A 136 5.53 -13.16 8.94
C ARG A 136 6.88 -13.32 8.27
N THR A 137 7.77 -12.34 8.43
CA THR A 137 9.15 -12.28 7.98
C THR A 137 9.98 -11.49 8.99
N GLY A 138 11.27 -11.44 8.80
CA GLY A 138 12.15 -10.66 9.65
C GLY A 138 12.85 -11.47 10.75
N VAL A 139 13.98 -10.97 11.18
CA VAL A 139 14.73 -11.55 12.30
C VAL A 139 14.07 -11.23 13.63
N VAL A 140 14.01 -12.22 14.52
CA VAL A 140 13.42 -12.07 15.87
C VAL A 140 14.50 -11.73 16.92
N ASP A 141 15.77 -11.94 16.63
CA ASP A 141 16.88 -11.74 17.55
C ASP A 141 17.79 -10.59 17.05
N ALA A 142 17.98 -9.62 17.94
CA ALA A 142 18.84 -8.45 17.65
C ALA A 142 20.30 -8.82 17.35
N VAL A 143 20.84 -9.92 17.94
CA VAL A 143 22.19 -10.40 17.64
C VAL A 143 22.26 -10.94 16.22
N VAL A 144 21.24 -11.70 15.79
CA VAL A 144 21.16 -12.19 14.40
C VAL A 144 21.02 -11.02 13.42
N ALA A 145 20.29 -9.95 13.77
CA ALA A 145 20.22 -8.75 12.94
C ALA A 145 21.62 -8.13 12.72
N ALA A 146 22.44 -8.05 13.77
CA ALA A 146 23.81 -7.54 13.69
C ALA A 146 24.74 -8.46 12.85
N GLU A 147 24.59 -9.78 12.99
CA GLU A 147 25.33 -10.75 12.17
C GLU A 147 24.99 -10.62 10.69
N LEU A 148 23.69 -10.47 10.33
CA LEU A 148 23.28 -10.29 8.94
C LEU A 148 23.78 -8.95 8.38
N ALA A 149 23.67 -7.85 9.13
CA ALA A 149 24.19 -6.55 8.73
C ALA A 149 25.73 -6.61 8.46
N THR A 150 26.47 -7.31 9.32
CA THR A 150 27.92 -7.52 9.15
C THR A 150 28.21 -8.32 7.88
N ARG A 151 27.43 -9.36 7.57
CA ARG A 151 27.60 -10.16 6.35
C ARG A 151 27.25 -9.38 5.08
N VAL A 152 26.28 -8.47 5.14
CA VAL A 152 25.94 -7.57 4.04
C VAL A 152 27.08 -6.60 3.73
N GLY A 153 27.81 -6.14 4.76
CA GLY A 153 28.99 -5.27 4.61
C GLY A 153 28.62 -3.88 4.06
N ASP A 154 29.42 -3.36 3.12
CA ASP A 154 29.32 -1.99 2.59
C ASP A 154 27.97 -1.66 1.93
N ARG A 155 27.18 -2.68 1.58
CA ARG A 155 25.83 -2.50 1.01
C ARG A 155 24.76 -2.27 2.07
N PHE A 156 25.09 -2.46 3.36
CA PHE A 156 24.12 -2.24 4.43
C PHE A 156 23.69 -0.78 4.50
N ARG A 157 22.38 -0.55 4.57
CA ARG A 157 21.76 0.79 4.62
C ARG A 157 20.96 1.01 5.89
N GLY A 158 20.43 -0.05 6.52
CA GLY A 158 19.59 0.11 7.68
C GLY A 158 18.68 -1.08 7.96
N VAL A 159 17.57 -0.81 8.64
CA VAL A 159 16.61 -1.81 9.07
C VAL A 159 15.18 -1.46 8.62
N GLN A 160 14.38 -2.50 8.39
CA GLN A 160 12.95 -2.40 8.15
C GLN A 160 12.19 -3.10 9.27
N GLY A 161 11.05 -2.53 9.70
CA GLY A 161 10.10 -3.19 10.60
C GLY A 161 8.67 -2.79 10.27
N TYR A 162 7.84 -3.75 9.84
CA TYR A 162 6.45 -3.50 9.46
C TYR A 162 5.46 -4.35 10.27
N GLY A 163 4.54 -3.67 10.97
CA GLY A 163 3.47 -4.27 11.77
C GLY A 163 2.12 -4.18 11.09
N GLY A 164 1.84 -5.03 10.11
CA GLY A 164 0.58 -5.04 9.36
C GLY A 164 -0.64 -5.33 10.25
N HIS A 165 -0.48 -6.17 11.27
CA HIS A 165 -1.54 -6.54 12.21
C HIS A 165 -1.98 -5.41 13.14
N TRP A 166 -1.21 -4.32 13.24
CA TRP A 166 -1.61 -3.15 14.05
C TRP A 166 -2.51 -2.19 13.31
N GLN A 167 -2.50 -2.23 11.97
CA GLN A 167 -3.10 -1.21 11.12
C GLN A 167 -4.61 -1.08 11.31
N HIS A 168 -5.26 -2.16 11.73
CA HIS A 168 -6.72 -2.25 11.87
C HIS A 168 -7.17 -2.54 13.31
N LEU A 169 -6.29 -2.36 14.31
CA LEU A 169 -6.71 -2.37 15.71
C LEU A 169 -7.63 -1.18 15.97
N ALA A 170 -8.88 -1.45 16.34
CA ALA A 170 -9.90 -0.43 16.52
C ALA A 170 -9.70 0.43 17.78
N ASP A 171 -9.13 -0.15 18.85
CA ASP A 171 -8.81 0.60 20.07
C ASP A 171 -7.51 1.38 19.86
N PRO A 172 -7.54 2.74 19.89
CA PRO A 172 -6.35 3.56 19.70
C PRO A 172 -5.27 3.32 20.76
N ALA A 173 -5.62 2.98 22.01
CA ALA A 173 -4.66 2.73 23.07
C ALA A 173 -3.96 1.37 22.86
N GLU A 174 -4.69 0.35 22.45
CA GLU A 174 -4.13 -0.95 22.10
C GLU A 174 -3.21 -0.80 20.86
N ARG A 175 -3.63 -0.06 19.84
CA ARG A 175 -2.83 0.22 18.65
C ARG A 175 -1.54 0.96 19.01
N ALA A 176 -1.61 2.01 19.83
CA ALA A 176 -0.43 2.75 20.29
C ALA A 176 0.56 1.85 21.06
N ALA A 177 0.05 1.00 21.96
CA ALA A 177 0.87 0.07 22.72
C ALA A 177 1.55 -0.98 21.83
N ALA A 178 0.85 -1.51 20.82
CA ALA A 178 1.40 -2.45 19.87
C ALA A 178 2.51 -1.82 19.01
N VAL A 179 2.30 -0.59 18.52
CA VAL A 179 3.32 0.16 17.78
C VAL A 179 4.55 0.42 18.66
N ALA A 180 4.36 0.90 19.89
CA ALA A 180 5.45 1.18 20.81
C ALA A 180 6.27 -0.09 21.11
N HIS A 181 5.61 -1.24 21.31
CA HIS A 181 6.30 -2.51 21.50
C HIS A 181 7.12 -2.91 20.28
N GLY A 182 6.55 -2.89 19.08
CA GLY A 182 7.28 -3.24 17.86
C GLY A 182 8.44 -2.29 17.55
N MET A 183 8.25 -0.98 17.78
CA MET A 183 9.34 -0.02 17.63
C MET A 183 10.45 -0.21 18.66
N SER A 184 10.16 -0.79 19.83
CA SER A 184 11.19 -1.18 20.80
C SER A 184 12.04 -2.36 20.29
N LEU A 185 11.45 -3.32 19.57
CA LEU A 185 12.18 -4.43 18.93
C LEU A 185 13.08 -3.92 17.80
N LEU A 186 12.57 -3.03 16.95
CA LEU A 186 13.34 -2.39 15.90
C LEU A 186 14.54 -1.60 16.47
N THR A 187 14.31 -0.87 17.57
CA THR A 187 15.34 -0.11 18.28
C THR A 187 16.39 -1.03 18.89
N ALA A 188 16.01 -2.19 19.45
CA ALA A 188 16.95 -3.17 19.97
C ALA A 188 17.85 -3.75 18.88
N ALA A 189 17.29 -4.10 17.72
CA ALA A 189 18.05 -4.55 16.57
C ALA A 189 19.03 -3.44 16.07
N THR A 190 18.54 -2.20 15.96
CA THR A 190 19.38 -1.04 15.60
C THR A 190 20.59 -0.90 16.52
N ARG A 191 20.37 -0.94 17.84
CA ARG A 191 21.44 -0.82 18.83
C ARG A 191 22.46 -1.97 18.77
N ALA A 192 21.99 -3.19 18.51
CA ALA A 192 22.88 -4.35 18.37
C ALA A 192 23.79 -4.21 17.12
N ILE A 193 23.25 -3.72 16.00
CA ILE A 193 23.99 -3.44 14.78
C ILE A 193 25.02 -2.33 15.02
N GLU A 194 24.64 -1.24 15.68
CA GLU A 194 25.55 -0.14 16.02
C GLU A 194 26.66 -0.58 16.99
N ALA A 195 26.35 -1.43 17.96
CA ALA A 195 27.34 -2.02 18.86
C ALA A 195 28.33 -2.95 18.15
N ALA A 196 27.94 -3.54 17.02
CA ALA A 196 28.81 -4.29 16.12
C ALA A 196 29.68 -3.38 15.22
N GLY A 197 29.58 -2.05 15.34
CA GLY A 197 30.38 -1.07 14.63
C GLY A 197 29.84 -0.63 13.27
N LEU A 198 28.59 -0.96 12.96
CA LEU A 198 27.95 -0.59 11.70
C LEU A 198 26.96 0.56 11.91
N PRO A 199 27.05 1.67 11.15
CA PRO A 199 26.07 2.74 11.25
C PRO A 199 24.73 2.31 10.64
N VAL A 200 23.61 2.59 11.33
CA VAL A 200 22.27 2.39 10.81
C VAL A 200 21.76 3.70 10.20
N GLY A 201 21.86 3.81 8.88
CA GLY A 201 21.52 5.03 8.14
C GLY A 201 20.03 5.21 7.88
N LEU A 202 19.22 4.12 7.96
CA LEU A 202 17.79 4.13 7.65
C LEU A 202 17.02 3.18 8.56
N ARG A 203 15.97 3.68 9.21
CA ARG A 203 14.95 2.89 9.91
C ARG A 203 13.63 3.16 9.20
N THR A 204 13.02 2.14 8.60
CA THR A 204 11.83 2.31 7.77
C THR A 204 10.72 1.33 8.16
N GLY A 205 9.46 1.78 8.05
CA GLY A 205 8.29 1.04 8.45
C GLY A 205 7.04 1.90 8.40
N ALA A 206 6.15 1.75 9.38
CA ALA A 206 4.85 2.41 9.47
C ALA A 206 3.82 1.91 8.46
N GLY A 207 2.59 2.31 8.69
CA GLY A 207 1.46 2.12 7.79
C GLY A 207 0.41 3.21 7.98
N THR A 208 -0.65 3.18 7.19
CA THR A 208 -1.68 4.21 7.19
C THR A 208 -2.41 4.32 8.53
N GLY A 209 -2.72 3.17 9.16
CA GLY A 209 -3.48 3.13 10.42
C GLY A 209 -2.66 3.49 11.67
N THR A 210 -1.33 3.42 11.58
CA THR A 210 -0.44 3.68 12.72
C THR A 210 0.28 5.02 12.64
N LEU A 211 0.09 5.77 11.55
CA LEU A 211 0.83 7.01 11.25
C LEU A 211 0.95 7.98 12.43
N PRO A 212 -0.13 8.33 13.19
CA PRO A 212 0.00 9.26 14.31
C PRO A 212 0.96 8.75 15.39
N HIS A 213 0.91 7.46 15.71
CA HIS A 213 1.76 6.83 16.72
C HIS A 213 3.21 6.70 16.24
N ASP A 214 3.44 6.36 14.97
CA ASP A 214 4.79 6.31 14.38
C ASP A 214 5.46 7.69 14.40
N LEU A 215 4.72 8.74 14.08
CA LEU A 215 5.20 10.13 14.11
C LEU A 215 5.50 10.60 15.55
N GLU A 216 4.64 10.27 16.51
CA GLU A 216 4.83 10.62 17.92
C GLU A 216 6.07 9.95 18.52
N LEU A 217 6.30 8.66 18.22
CA LEU A 217 7.45 7.90 18.69
C LEU A 217 8.77 8.37 18.07
N GLY A 218 8.76 8.85 16.83
CA GLY A 218 9.94 9.41 16.15
C GLY A 218 11.08 8.41 15.98
N VAL A 219 10.79 7.11 15.87
CA VAL A 219 11.81 6.05 15.70
C VAL A 219 12.25 5.91 14.25
N LEU A 220 11.32 6.13 13.30
CA LEU A 220 11.51 5.89 11.88
C LEU A 220 12.10 7.10 11.16
N ASP A 221 12.95 6.85 10.16
CA ASP A 221 13.52 7.86 9.27
C ASP A 221 12.72 7.98 7.96
N ASP A 222 12.05 6.88 7.51
CA ASP A 222 11.16 6.84 6.34
C ASP A 222 9.87 6.08 6.66
N LEU A 223 8.74 6.60 6.17
CA LEU A 223 7.40 6.03 6.35
C LEU A 223 6.94 5.29 5.10
N GLN A 224 6.47 4.03 5.24
CA GLN A 224 6.04 3.15 4.15
C GLN A 224 4.50 3.13 3.96
N LEU A 225 3.85 4.28 4.05
CA LEU A 225 2.38 4.37 3.92
C LEU A 225 1.90 3.86 2.56
N GLY A 226 0.82 3.08 2.53
CA GLY A 226 0.22 2.56 1.29
C GLY A 226 -1.20 3.06 1.07
N SER A 227 -2.15 2.56 1.83
CA SER A 227 -3.59 2.74 1.61
C SER A 227 -4.08 4.18 1.79
N TYR A 228 -3.27 5.08 2.37
CA TYR A 228 -3.60 6.50 2.53
C TYR A 228 -4.01 7.18 1.22
N VAL A 229 -3.48 6.71 0.07
CA VAL A 229 -3.80 7.30 -1.25
C VAL A 229 -5.26 7.14 -1.60
N PHE A 230 -5.88 6.05 -1.16
CA PHE A 230 -7.22 5.63 -1.53
C PHE A 230 -8.21 5.62 -0.37
N MET A 231 -7.76 5.16 0.80
CA MET A 231 -8.58 4.70 1.90
C MET A 231 -9.58 3.61 1.44
N ASP A 232 -10.17 2.92 2.37
CA ASP A 232 -11.19 1.91 2.15
C ASP A 232 -12.08 1.77 3.38
N ARG A 233 -13.03 0.81 3.33
CA ARG A 233 -13.95 0.59 4.41
C ARG A 233 -13.23 0.06 5.67
N GLU A 234 -12.23 -0.83 5.51
CA GLU A 234 -11.52 -1.42 6.66
C GLU A 234 -10.80 -0.33 7.47
N TYR A 235 -10.13 0.62 6.81
CA TYR A 235 -9.55 1.79 7.50
C TYR A 235 -10.61 2.74 8.04
N ALA A 236 -11.75 2.91 7.35
CA ALA A 236 -12.83 3.74 7.83
C ALA A 236 -13.44 3.19 9.14
N ASP A 237 -13.56 1.87 9.24
CA ASP A 237 -14.06 1.18 10.44
C ASP A 237 -13.02 1.19 11.57
N ALA A 238 -11.76 0.86 11.28
CA ALA A 238 -10.69 0.78 12.28
C ALA A 238 -10.35 2.14 12.91
N LEU A 239 -10.47 3.23 12.15
CA LEU A 239 -10.18 4.60 12.59
C LEU A 239 -11.46 5.41 12.88
N ALA A 240 -12.59 4.72 13.15
CA ALA A 240 -13.86 5.39 13.45
C ALA A 240 -13.73 6.23 14.73
N GLY A 241 -14.19 7.50 14.65
CA GLY A 241 -14.14 8.43 15.77
C GLY A 241 -12.79 9.14 15.98
N GLU A 242 -11.77 8.82 15.19
CA GLU A 242 -10.48 9.54 15.20
C GLU A 242 -10.44 10.66 14.15
N ASP A 243 -9.58 11.64 14.36
CA ASP A 243 -9.28 12.66 13.33
C ASP A 243 -8.45 11.99 12.22
N ARG A 244 -9.05 11.90 11.03
CA ARG A 244 -8.46 11.23 9.88
C ARG A 244 -8.05 12.25 8.84
N PRO A 245 -6.75 12.43 8.59
CA PRO A 245 -6.29 13.39 7.58
C PRO A 245 -6.58 12.94 6.15
N PHE A 246 -6.76 11.62 5.93
CA PHE A 246 -6.98 11.04 4.62
C PHE A 246 -8.47 10.76 4.36
N ARG A 247 -8.86 10.87 3.09
CA ARG A 247 -10.25 10.76 2.64
C ARG A 247 -10.39 9.63 1.62
N GLN A 248 -11.60 9.07 1.52
CA GLN A 248 -11.94 8.05 0.52
C GLN A 248 -11.84 8.64 -0.89
N SER A 249 -10.92 8.13 -1.71
CA SER A 249 -10.73 8.55 -3.10
C SER A 249 -11.03 7.45 -4.13
N LEU A 250 -10.98 6.17 -3.74
CA LEU A 250 -11.16 5.02 -4.64
C LEU A 250 -12.57 4.46 -4.54
N PHE A 251 -13.18 4.18 -5.68
CA PHE A 251 -14.51 3.58 -5.78
C PHE A 251 -14.53 2.51 -6.87
N VAL A 252 -15.46 1.58 -6.75
CA VAL A 252 -15.90 0.72 -7.86
C VAL A 252 -17.28 1.18 -8.28
N ASP A 253 -17.39 1.78 -9.44
CA ASP A 253 -18.67 2.16 -10.02
C ASP A 253 -19.37 0.94 -10.58
N THR A 254 -20.67 0.83 -10.30
CA THR A 254 -21.54 -0.28 -10.71
C THR A 254 -22.88 0.24 -11.19
N ALA A 255 -23.57 -0.53 -12.02
CA ALA A 255 -24.91 -0.22 -12.50
C ALA A 255 -25.93 -1.23 -11.98
N VAL A 256 -27.13 -0.75 -11.70
CA VAL A 256 -28.29 -1.60 -11.47
C VAL A 256 -28.72 -2.25 -12.78
N ILE A 257 -28.66 -3.57 -12.85
CA ILE A 257 -29.01 -4.36 -14.04
C ILE A 257 -30.39 -5.03 -13.95
N SER A 258 -30.95 -5.16 -12.73
CA SER A 258 -32.27 -5.71 -12.49
C SER A 258 -32.87 -5.15 -11.21
N ALA A 259 -34.16 -4.75 -11.27
CA ALA A 259 -34.95 -4.17 -10.15
C ALA A 259 -36.34 -4.78 -10.05
N ASN A 260 -36.47 -6.08 -10.32
CA ASN A 260 -37.78 -6.79 -10.38
C ASN A 260 -38.34 -7.22 -9.01
N HIS A 261 -37.52 -7.04 -7.94
CA HIS A 261 -37.88 -7.47 -6.59
C HIS A 261 -38.12 -6.28 -5.67
N ALA A 262 -39.11 -6.37 -4.78
CA ALA A 262 -39.31 -5.35 -3.77
C ALA A 262 -38.16 -5.38 -2.73
N GLY A 263 -37.62 -4.20 -2.41
CA GLY A 263 -36.65 -4.03 -1.34
C GLY A 263 -35.17 -4.27 -1.72
N PHE A 264 -34.88 -4.71 -2.96
CA PHE A 264 -33.49 -4.81 -3.44
C PHE A 264 -33.43 -4.75 -4.97
N ALA A 265 -32.22 -4.46 -5.46
CA ALA A 265 -31.86 -4.56 -6.86
C ALA A 265 -30.55 -5.35 -7.04
N THR A 266 -30.33 -5.84 -8.25
CA THR A 266 -29.11 -6.52 -8.66
C THR A 266 -28.21 -5.57 -9.44
N THR A 267 -26.94 -5.55 -9.11
CA THR A 267 -25.91 -4.78 -9.80
C THR A 267 -24.93 -5.70 -10.53
N ASP A 268 -24.11 -5.15 -11.41
CA ASP A 268 -23.08 -5.86 -12.18
C ASP A 268 -21.72 -5.98 -11.46
N ALA A 269 -21.62 -5.68 -10.15
CA ALA A 269 -20.39 -5.83 -9.38
C ALA A 269 -20.51 -6.94 -8.32
N GLY A 270 -20.03 -8.13 -8.66
CA GLY A 270 -19.97 -9.30 -7.78
C GLY A 270 -18.59 -9.53 -7.16
N LEU A 271 -18.32 -10.79 -6.81
CA LEU A 271 -17.06 -11.24 -6.21
C LEU A 271 -15.82 -10.89 -7.04
N LYS A 272 -15.95 -10.85 -8.37
CA LYS A 272 -14.81 -10.54 -9.25
C LYS A 272 -14.51 -9.04 -9.35
N ALA A 273 -15.44 -8.17 -8.92
CA ALA A 273 -15.25 -6.72 -9.02
C ALA A 273 -14.53 -6.10 -7.82
N LEU A 274 -14.58 -6.72 -6.64
CA LEU A 274 -14.01 -6.18 -5.40
C LEU A 274 -13.27 -7.25 -4.61
N ALA A 275 -12.42 -6.82 -3.68
CA ALA A 275 -11.82 -7.67 -2.66
C ALA A 275 -12.90 -8.26 -1.74
N THR A 276 -12.64 -9.47 -1.21
CA THR A 276 -13.59 -10.20 -0.37
C THR A 276 -13.01 -10.58 1.00
N ASP A 277 -11.77 -10.20 1.26
CA ASP A 277 -10.99 -10.56 2.44
C ASP A 277 -11.31 -9.69 3.67
N ALA A 278 -11.87 -8.48 3.47
CA ALA A 278 -12.20 -7.53 4.54
C ALA A 278 -13.72 -7.25 4.63
N GLY A 279 -14.56 -8.21 4.26
CA GLY A 279 -16.02 -8.12 4.37
C GLY A 279 -16.72 -7.53 3.14
N LEU A 280 -17.80 -6.77 3.35
CA LEU A 280 -18.67 -6.26 2.28
C LEU A 280 -18.34 -4.79 1.96
N PRO A 281 -18.52 -4.35 0.70
CA PRO A 281 -18.43 -2.93 0.36
C PRO A 281 -19.60 -2.14 0.95
N THR A 282 -19.44 -0.83 1.04
CA THR A 282 -20.52 0.11 1.35
C THR A 282 -20.88 0.93 0.12
N VAL A 283 -22.11 1.44 0.09
CA VAL A 283 -22.60 2.28 -1.01
C VAL A 283 -22.36 3.74 -0.65
N ALA A 284 -21.48 4.41 -1.39
CA ALA A 284 -21.13 5.80 -1.13
C ALA A 284 -22.38 6.70 -1.27
N GLY A 285 -22.59 7.57 -0.27
CA GLY A 285 -23.74 8.47 -0.23
C GLY A 285 -25.09 7.83 0.18
N HIS A 286 -25.12 6.52 0.45
CA HIS A 286 -26.32 5.77 0.82
C HIS A 286 -26.08 4.90 2.05
N SER A 287 -25.98 5.51 3.22
CA SER A 287 -25.68 4.80 4.49
C SER A 287 -26.74 3.78 4.93
N ASP A 288 -27.95 3.88 4.40
CA ASP A 288 -29.09 2.97 4.61
C ASP A 288 -29.14 1.81 3.61
N ALA A 289 -28.32 1.86 2.55
CA ALA A 289 -28.26 0.80 1.55
C ALA A 289 -27.22 -0.26 1.93
N GLY A 290 -27.68 -1.47 2.24
CA GLY A 290 -26.81 -2.63 2.40
C GLY A 290 -26.36 -3.19 1.06
N TYR A 291 -25.13 -3.70 0.99
CA TYR A 291 -24.60 -4.40 -0.17
C TYR A 291 -24.14 -5.81 0.20
N ARG A 292 -24.37 -6.80 -0.68
CA ARG A 292 -23.84 -8.15 -0.49
C ARG A 292 -23.55 -8.83 -1.82
N TRP A 293 -22.67 -9.80 -1.77
CA TRP A 293 -22.38 -10.66 -2.92
C TRP A 293 -23.61 -11.46 -3.34
N PHE A 294 -23.87 -11.50 -4.63
CA PHE A 294 -25.02 -12.19 -5.22
C PHE A 294 -24.60 -13.10 -6.39
N GLY A 295 -23.31 -13.43 -6.42
CA GLY A 295 -22.66 -14.26 -7.41
C GLY A 295 -21.28 -13.69 -7.78
N ASP A 296 -20.63 -14.35 -8.75
CA ASP A 296 -19.32 -13.96 -9.25
C ASP A 296 -19.35 -12.58 -9.91
N GLU A 297 -20.39 -12.33 -10.70
CA GLU A 297 -20.54 -11.13 -11.52
C GLU A 297 -21.56 -10.13 -10.94
N GLN A 298 -22.40 -10.56 -10.01
CA GLN A 298 -23.51 -9.76 -9.51
C GLN A 298 -23.38 -9.42 -8.03
N GLY A 299 -23.84 -8.22 -7.67
CA GLY A 299 -24.08 -7.78 -6.32
C GLY A 299 -25.56 -7.53 -6.06
N LEU A 300 -25.97 -7.54 -4.80
CA LEU A 300 -27.30 -7.14 -4.36
C LEU A 300 -27.17 -5.85 -3.56
N VAL A 301 -27.95 -4.83 -3.92
CA VAL A 301 -28.10 -3.59 -3.14
C VAL A 301 -29.51 -3.51 -2.57
N SER A 302 -29.64 -3.29 -1.25
CA SER A 302 -30.95 -3.10 -0.62
C SER A 302 -31.53 -1.72 -0.93
N GLY A 303 -32.85 -1.60 -0.92
CA GLY A 303 -33.58 -0.35 -1.19
C GLY A 303 -34.42 -0.39 -2.46
N THR A 304 -34.81 0.79 -2.93
CA THR A 304 -35.62 0.96 -4.15
C THR A 304 -34.75 1.65 -5.21
N TRP A 305 -34.51 0.93 -6.30
CA TRP A 305 -33.63 1.34 -7.39
C TRP A 305 -34.33 1.11 -8.74
N GLN A 306 -33.78 1.74 -9.77
CA GLN A 306 -34.21 1.52 -11.16
C GLN A 306 -33.11 0.95 -12.00
N VAL A 307 -33.42 0.18 -13.03
CA VAL A 307 -32.41 -0.31 -13.99
C VAL A 307 -31.73 0.87 -14.65
N GLY A 308 -30.41 0.85 -14.63
CA GLY A 308 -29.57 1.93 -15.12
C GLY A 308 -29.09 2.90 -14.03
N ASP A 309 -29.62 2.83 -12.81
CA ASP A 309 -29.07 3.62 -11.69
C ASP A 309 -27.59 3.29 -11.48
N ARG A 310 -26.78 4.31 -11.19
CA ARG A 310 -25.36 4.21 -10.96
C ARG A 310 -25.04 4.36 -9.49
N LEU A 311 -24.20 3.46 -8.99
CA LEU A 311 -23.74 3.45 -7.61
C LEU A 311 -22.23 3.44 -7.58
N ALA A 312 -21.65 4.09 -6.58
CA ALA A 312 -20.24 4.02 -6.26
C ALA A 312 -20.05 3.15 -5.01
N LEU A 313 -19.29 2.09 -5.11
CA LEU A 313 -18.99 1.20 -3.99
C LEU A 313 -17.63 1.59 -3.39
N VAL A 314 -17.59 1.79 -2.06
CA VAL A 314 -16.34 1.87 -1.32
C VAL A 314 -15.83 0.44 -1.14
N PRO A 315 -14.64 0.09 -1.66
CA PRO A 315 -14.13 -1.27 -1.52
C PRO A 315 -13.88 -1.62 -0.05
N PRO A 316 -14.10 -2.89 0.35
CA PRO A 316 -13.75 -3.33 1.70
C PRO A 316 -12.24 -3.25 1.96
N HIS A 317 -11.40 -3.57 0.95
CA HIS A 317 -9.95 -3.49 0.97
C HIS A 317 -9.44 -3.00 -0.40
N CYS A 318 -8.70 -1.91 -0.43
CA CYS A 318 -8.28 -1.27 -1.68
C CYS A 318 -7.23 -2.09 -2.45
N ASP A 319 -6.19 -2.62 -1.79
CA ASP A 319 -5.04 -3.29 -2.41
C ASP A 319 -5.48 -4.43 -3.36
N PRO A 320 -6.21 -5.48 -2.92
CA PRO A 320 -6.61 -6.56 -3.80
C PRO A 320 -7.74 -6.15 -4.77
N THR A 321 -8.48 -5.08 -4.49
CA THR A 321 -9.47 -4.55 -5.43
C THR A 321 -8.80 -3.95 -6.64
N VAL A 322 -7.76 -3.13 -6.45
CA VAL A 322 -7.00 -2.52 -7.56
C VAL A 322 -6.40 -3.58 -8.49
N ASP A 323 -5.88 -4.67 -7.94
CA ASP A 323 -5.25 -5.75 -8.73
C ASP A 323 -6.23 -6.51 -9.65
N LYS A 324 -7.54 -6.28 -9.52
CA LYS A 324 -8.57 -6.86 -10.40
C LYS A 324 -8.78 -6.07 -11.71
N TYR A 325 -8.26 -4.85 -11.82
CA TYR A 325 -8.52 -3.93 -12.92
C TYR A 325 -7.26 -3.62 -13.72
N ASP A 326 -7.40 -3.47 -15.03
CA ASP A 326 -6.31 -3.07 -15.93
C ASP A 326 -6.00 -1.57 -15.84
N ALA A 327 -7.01 -0.77 -15.50
CA ALA A 327 -6.92 0.68 -15.46
C ALA A 327 -7.77 1.31 -14.36
N ILE A 328 -7.35 2.49 -13.93
CA ILE A 328 -8.07 3.39 -13.02
C ILE A 328 -8.63 4.54 -13.85
N HIS A 329 -9.94 4.72 -13.85
CA HIS A 329 -10.58 5.91 -14.42
C HIS A 329 -10.46 7.07 -13.45
N VAL A 330 -9.84 8.16 -13.89
CA VAL A 330 -9.57 9.33 -13.07
C VAL A 330 -10.65 10.36 -13.30
N VAL A 331 -11.36 10.75 -12.24
CA VAL A 331 -12.45 11.71 -12.35
C VAL A 331 -12.18 12.98 -11.54
N ARG A 332 -12.73 14.09 -12.03
CA ARG A 332 -12.87 15.34 -11.30
C ARG A 332 -14.33 15.77 -11.37
N GLY A 333 -15.04 15.63 -10.25
CA GLY A 333 -16.51 15.69 -10.27
C GLY A 333 -17.10 14.58 -11.16
N ASP A 334 -17.93 14.94 -12.14
CA ASP A 334 -18.53 13.99 -13.09
C ASP A 334 -17.71 13.81 -14.39
N ALA A 335 -16.60 14.49 -14.55
CA ALA A 335 -15.79 14.38 -15.77
C ALA A 335 -14.66 13.35 -15.61
N VAL A 336 -14.53 12.42 -16.55
CA VAL A 336 -13.35 11.55 -16.68
C VAL A 336 -12.24 12.39 -17.32
N VAL A 337 -11.19 12.68 -16.55
CA VAL A 337 -10.08 13.55 -16.97
C VAL A 337 -8.87 12.77 -17.46
N ASP A 338 -8.73 11.49 -17.06
CA ASP A 338 -7.64 10.62 -17.47
C ASP A 338 -8.00 9.14 -17.25
N VAL A 339 -7.14 8.24 -17.76
CA VAL A 339 -7.21 6.79 -17.51
C VAL A 339 -5.78 6.30 -17.30
N TRP A 340 -5.50 5.82 -16.08
CA TRP A 340 -4.15 5.36 -15.73
C TRP A 340 -4.08 3.84 -15.71
N PRO A 341 -3.09 3.22 -16.36
CA PRO A 341 -2.90 1.78 -16.28
C PRO A 341 -2.50 1.35 -14.86
N VAL A 342 -3.01 0.22 -14.40
CA VAL A 342 -2.50 -0.47 -13.21
C VAL A 342 -1.22 -1.21 -13.62
N THR A 343 -0.12 -0.46 -13.70
CA THR A 343 1.16 -0.83 -14.34
C THR A 343 1.72 -2.17 -13.85
N ALA A 344 1.60 -2.44 -12.54
CA ALA A 344 2.12 -3.65 -11.91
C ALA A 344 1.01 -4.68 -11.58
N ARG A 345 -0.15 -4.62 -12.25
CA ARG A 345 -1.21 -5.62 -12.09
C ARG A 345 -0.70 -7.03 -12.36
N GLY A 346 -1.02 -7.98 -11.47
CA GLY A 346 -0.63 -9.38 -11.59
C GLY A 346 0.87 -9.66 -11.44
N ARG A 347 1.69 -8.66 -11.09
CA ARG A 347 3.15 -8.79 -10.92
C ARG A 347 3.52 -9.32 -9.53
N SER A 348 3.00 -10.47 -9.16
CA SER A 348 3.15 -11.07 -7.82
C SER A 348 4.36 -12.01 -7.68
N ALA A 349 5.16 -12.21 -8.74
CA ALA A 349 6.33 -13.07 -8.75
C ALA A 349 7.65 -12.29 -8.66
#